data_a02660fd89bc2c0f1eed7c8e9135632a
#
_entry.id   a02660fd89bc2c0f1eed7c8e9135632a
#
_cell.length_a   1.000
_cell.length_b   1.000
_cell.length_c   1.000
_cell.angle_alpha   90.00
_cell.angle_beta   90.00
_cell.angle_gamma   90.00
#
_symmetry.space_group_name_H-M   'P 1'
#
loop_
_entity.id
_entity.type
_entity.pdbx_description
1 polymer ?
#
loop_
_entity_poly.entity_id
_entity_poly.type
_entity_poly.pdbx_seq_one_letter_code
_entity_poly.pdbx_strand_id
1 'polypeptide(L)'
;MITTRTAKQCGQADFGWLQARYTFSFGHYFDPKLLGYASLRVLNQEVLAPGASFQPRTYPKVDILNLILEGEAEYRDSEGNHVQAKAGEALLISTQPGISYSEHNLSKEKTLTRMQLWLDACPERENPLVQKIDLKGDQQQLIASPDGSKGSLQLRQQVWLHHIELKKGEQASFQLQDRKSTRLN
;
A
#
# COMPACT_ATOMS: atom_id res chain seq x y z
N MET A 1 -13.76 18.64 -7.95
CA MET A 1 -12.64 18.84 -8.91
C MET A 1 -11.94 17.50 -9.08
N ILE A 2 -11.74 17.03 -10.32
CA ILE A 2 -10.97 15.81 -10.62
C ILE A 2 -9.58 16.25 -11.07
N THR A 3 -8.55 15.73 -10.43
CA THR A 3 -7.16 15.95 -10.83
C THR A 3 -6.60 14.64 -11.37
N THR A 4 -6.06 14.68 -12.58
CA THR A 4 -5.43 13.53 -13.21
C THR A 4 -3.93 13.71 -13.30
N ARG A 5 -3.18 12.62 -13.20
CA ARG A 5 -1.74 12.60 -13.34
C ARG A 5 -1.33 11.39 -14.16
N THR A 6 -0.64 11.65 -15.26
CA THR A 6 -0.17 10.58 -16.14
C THR A 6 1.09 9.92 -15.57
N ALA A 7 1.37 8.71 -16.01
CA ALA A 7 2.60 7.99 -15.64
C ALA A 7 3.88 8.77 -15.95
N LYS A 8 3.88 9.57 -17.03
CA LYS A 8 5.03 10.41 -17.43
C LYS A 8 5.27 11.60 -16.50
N GLN A 9 4.26 12.01 -15.74
CA GLN A 9 4.34 13.12 -14.77
C GLN A 9 4.76 12.65 -13.38
N CYS A 10 4.83 11.35 -13.15
CA CYS A 10 5.32 10.76 -11.91
C CYS A 10 6.85 10.74 -11.87
N GLY A 11 7.42 10.80 -10.66
CA GLY A 11 8.83 10.53 -10.46
C GLY A 11 9.18 9.10 -10.90
N GLN A 12 10.41 8.88 -11.32
CA GLN A 12 10.90 7.57 -11.75
C GLN A 12 12.27 7.30 -11.15
N ALA A 13 12.52 6.04 -10.83
CA ALA A 13 13.84 5.57 -10.43
C ALA A 13 14.10 4.19 -11.05
N ASP A 14 15.35 3.95 -11.40
CA ASP A 14 15.86 2.66 -11.83
C ASP A 14 17.22 2.42 -11.16
N PHE A 15 17.27 1.43 -10.27
CA PHE A 15 18.47 1.01 -9.55
C PHE A 15 18.99 -0.34 -10.05
N GLY A 16 18.46 -0.84 -11.18
CA GLY A 16 18.74 -2.16 -11.71
C GLY A 16 17.94 -3.26 -11.01
N TRP A 17 18.02 -3.34 -9.69
CA TRP A 17 17.26 -4.31 -8.88
C TRP A 17 15.84 -3.86 -8.54
N LEU A 18 15.58 -2.56 -8.62
CA LEU A 18 14.29 -1.92 -8.35
C LEU A 18 14.01 -0.87 -9.41
N GLN A 19 12.89 -1.01 -10.10
CA GLN A 19 12.30 0.07 -10.90
C GLN A 19 11.08 0.60 -10.16
N ALA A 20 10.97 1.92 -10.02
CA ALA A 20 9.89 2.55 -9.27
C ALA A 20 9.31 3.76 -9.99
N ARG A 21 8.00 3.96 -9.79
CA ARG A 21 7.27 5.15 -10.20
C ARG A 21 6.62 5.76 -8.96
N TYR A 22 6.88 7.04 -8.73
CA TYR A 22 6.47 7.77 -7.53
C TYR A 22 5.39 8.78 -7.86
N THR A 23 4.22 8.63 -7.27
CA THR A 23 3.13 9.62 -7.39
C THR A 23 3.41 10.85 -6.55
N PHE A 24 3.99 10.68 -5.38
CA PHE A 24 4.42 11.74 -4.47
C PHE A 24 5.93 11.74 -4.30
N SER A 25 6.45 12.77 -3.66
CA SER A 25 7.88 12.88 -3.33
C SER A 25 8.32 11.68 -2.50
N PHE A 26 9.34 10.96 -2.98
CA PHE A 26 9.87 9.78 -2.33
C PHE A 26 11.33 9.53 -2.74
N GLY A 27 12.18 9.18 -1.80
CA GLY A 27 13.60 8.95 -2.05
C GLY A 27 14.30 10.16 -2.65
N HIS A 28 14.85 10.01 -3.84
CA HIS A 28 15.54 11.09 -4.57
C HIS A 28 14.59 11.98 -5.39
N TYR A 29 13.35 11.55 -5.58
CA TYR A 29 12.35 12.36 -6.27
C TYR A 29 11.71 13.34 -5.29
N PHE A 30 11.83 14.62 -5.57
CA PHE A 30 11.25 15.67 -4.72
C PHE A 30 10.54 16.74 -5.55
N ASP A 31 9.25 16.93 -5.25
CA ASP A 31 8.44 18.03 -5.73
C ASP A 31 7.66 18.60 -4.52
N PRO A 32 7.90 19.88 -4.12
CA PRO A 32 7.26 20.45 -2.94
C PRO A 32 5.73 20.55 -3.04
N LYS A 33 5.17 20.44 -4.24
CA LYS A 33 3.72 20.42 -4.48
C LYS A 33 3.12 19.02 -4.34
N LEU A 34 3.95 18.00 -4.21
CA LEU A 34 3.58 16.59 -4.26
C LEU A 34 4.12 15.82 -3.04
N LEU A 35 3.79 16.30 -1.84
CA LEU A 35 4.23 15.69 -0.58
C LEU A 35 3.25 14.64 -0.04
N GLY A 36 2.11 14.46 -0.70
CA GLY A 36 1.05 13.54 -0.31
C GLY A 36 -0.34 14.13 -0.53
N TYR A 37 -1.36 13.38 -0.17
CA TYR A 37 -2.75 13.82 -0.18
C TYR A 37 -3.47 13.35 1.09
N ALA A 38 -3.92 14.27 1.93
CA ALA A 38 -4.46 13.99 3.26
C ALA A 38 -3.50 13.10 4.08
N SER A 39 -3.92 11.90 4.48
CA SER A 39 -3.06 10.92 5.18
C SER A 39 -2.23 10.02 4.25
N LEU A 40 -2.47 10.04 2.94
CA LEU A 40 -1.71 9.26 1.97
C LEU A 40 -0.39 9.97 1.65
N ARG A 41 0.73 9.38 2.06
CA ARG A 41 2.08 9.92 1.88
C ARG A 41 2.82 9.32 0.71
N VAL A 42 2.62 8.03 0.46
CA VAL A 42 3.28 7.30 -0.61
C VAL A 42 2.25 6.58 -1.45
N LEU A 43 2.42 6.65 -2.75
CA LEU A 43 1.73 5.83 -3.74
C LEU A 43 2.74 5.52 -4.84
N ASN A 44 3.35 4.34 -4.74
CA ASN A 44 4.38 3.88 -5.65
C ASN A 44 3.91 2.65 -6.42
N GLN A 45 4.33 2.56 -7.67
CA GLN A 45 4.37 1.31 -8.40
C GLN A 45 5.83 0.86 -8.45
N GLU A 46 6.08 -0.38 -8.04
CA GLU A 46 7.44 -0.91 -7.90
C GLU A 46 7.55 -2.27 -8.59
N VAL A 47 8.68 -2.47 -9.27
CA VAL A 47 9.06 -3.75 -9.89
C VAL A 47 10.42 -4.14 -9.32
N LEU A 48 10.45 -5.24 -8.57
CA LEU A 48 11.67 -5.81 -8.01
C LEU A 48 12.19 -6.92 -8.90
N ALA A 49 13.48 -6.90 -9.18
CA ALA A 49 14.17 -7.96 -9.93
C ALA A 49 14.09 -9.31 -9.18
N PRO A 50 14.30 -10.43 -9.88
CA PRO A 50 14.38 -11.74 -9.24
C PRO A 50 15.40 -11.77 -8.11
N GLY A 51 15.01 -12.30 -6.95
CA GLY A 51 15.85 -12.40 -5.74
C GLY A 51 16.20 -11.07 -5.07
N ALA A 52 15.67 -9.95 -5.56
CA ALA A 52 15.91 -8.64 -4.96
C ALA A 52 15.23 -8.52 -3.58
N SER A 53 15.84 -7.72 -2.70
CA SER A 53 15.31 -7.48 -1.36
C SER A 53 15.58 -6.06 -0.88
N PHE A 54 14.66 -5.55 -0.09
CA PHE A 54 14.91 -4.41 0.79
C PHE A 54 15.51 -4.93 2.09
N GLN A 55 16.67 -4.40 2.45
CA GLN A 55 17.34 -4.75 3.70
C GLN A 55 16.52 -4.30 4.92
N PRO A 56 16.69 -4.94 6.09
CA PRO A 56 15.96 -4.58 7.29
C PRO A 56 16.13 -3.09 7.63
N ARG A 57 15.01 -2.41 7.84
CA ARG A 57 14.93 -0.98 8.21
C ARG A 57 13.82 -0.77 9.23
N THR A 58 14.02 0.23 10.07
CA THR A 58 12.97 0.77 10.92
C THR A 58 12.21 1.87 10.18
N TYR A 59 10.95 2.01 10.50
CA TYR A 59 10.04 2.98 9.88
C TYR A 59 9.32 3.78 10.96
N PRO A 60 8.89 5.02 10.65
CA PRO A 60 7.97 5.73 11.54
C PRO A 60 6.65 4.94 11.69
N LYS A 61 5.79 5.36 12.62
CA LYS A 61 4.47 4.76 12.81
C LYS A 61 3.56 5.07 11.60
N VAL A 62 3.55 4.18 10.61
CA VAL A 62 2.74 4.28 9.37
C VAL A 62 2.11 2.93 9.03
N ASP A 63 1.01 2.96 8.31
CA ASP A 63 0.41 1.78 7.70
C ASP A 63 0.89 1.66 6.26
N ILE A 64 1.59 0.58 5.93
CA ILE A 64 2.12 0.29 4.60
C ILE A 64 1.31 -0.83 3.98
N LEU A 65 0.52 -0.50 2.97
CA LEU A 65 -0.28 -1.46 2.20
C LEU A 65 0.42 -1.78 0.89
N ASN A 66 0.69 -3.06 0.67
CA ASN A 66 1.23 -3.61 -0.57
C ASN A 66 0.15 -4.41 -1.29
N LEU A 67 -0.21 -4.00 -2.49
CA LEU A 67 -1.05 -4.77 -3.42
C LEU A 67 -0.12 -5.53 -4.35
N ILE A 68 -0.09 -6.85 -4.26
CA ILE A 68 0.78 -7.69 -5.10
C ILE A 68 0.07 -7.92 -6.43
N LEU A 69 0.65 -7.36 -7.51
CA LEU A 69 0.09 -7.43 -8.87
C LEU A 69 0.66 -8.61 -9.64
N GLU A 70 1.95 -8.91 -9.42
CA GLU A 70 2.67 -10.02 -10.05
C GLU A 70 3.73 -10.57 -9.12
N GLY A 71 3.96 -11.89 -9.17
CA GLY A 71 5.02 -12.53 -8.39
C GLY A 71 4.61 -12.84 -6.96
N GLU A 72 5.59 -12.97 -6.10
CA GLU A 72 5.44 -13.36 -4.70
C GLU A 72 6.42 -12.59 -3.82
N ALA A 73 5.90 -11.94 -2.80
CA ALA A 73 6.66 -11.18 -1.82
C ALA A 73 6.75 -11.93 -0.49
N GLU A 74 7.87 -11.79 0.18
CA GLU A 74 8.06 -12.24 1.55
C GLU A 74 8.38 -11.04 2.46
N TYR A 75 7.72 -11.00 3.59
CA TYR A 75 7.96 -10.07 4.69
C TYR A 75 8.55 -10.80 5.88
N ARG A 76 9.57 -10.21 6.51
CA ARG A 76 10.16 -10.67 7.76
C ARG A 76 10.44 -9.48 8.67
N ASP A 77 10.18 -9.61 9.96
CA ASP A 77 10.47 -8.56 10.93
C ASP A 77 11.29 -9.04 12.13
N SER A 78 11.71 -8.08 12.98
CA SER A 78 12.51 -8.36 14.17
C SER A 78 11.73 -9.02 15.32
N GLU A 79 10.40 -9.05 15.24
CA GLU A 79 9.53 -9.74 16.19
C GLU A 79 9.29 -11.21 15.79
N GLY A 80 9.89 -11.67 14.68
CA GLY A 80 9.80 -13.05 14.21
C GLY A 80 8.60 -13.32 13.32
N ASN A 81 7.85 -12.30 12.89
CA ASN A 81 6.82 -12.49 11.89
C ASN A 81 7.43 -12.80 10.53
N HIS A 82 6.84 -13.78 9.85
CA HIS A 82 7.23 -14.21 8.52
C HIS A 82 5.97 -14.47 7.71
N VAL A 83 5.70 -13.64 6.72
CA VAL A 83 4.47 -13.68 5.92
C VAL A 83 4.82 -13.63 4.45
N GLN A 84 4.17 -14.48 3.65
CA GLN A 84 4.24 -14.47 2.20
C GLN A 84 2.94 -13.94 1.61
N ALA A 85 3.05 -13.14 0.55
CA ALA A 85 1.92 -12.63 -0.22
C ALA A 85 2.20 -12.78 -1.71
N LYS A 86 1.22 -13.27 -2.46
CA LYS A 86 1.32 -13.52 -3.90
C LYS A 86 0.39 -12.59 -4.70
N ALA A 87 0.54 -12.62 -6.01
CA ALA A 87 -0.33 -11.90 -6.93
C ALA A 87 -1.82 -12.14 -6.61
N GLY A 88 -2.60 -11.06 -6.53
CA GLY A 88 -3.99 -11.09 -6.11
C GLY A 88 -4.19 -11.01 -4.59
N GLU A 89 -3.16 -10.76 -3.80
CA GLU A 89 -3.25 -10.53 -2.36
C GLU A 89 -2.82 -9.10 -2.00
N ALA A 90 -3.37 -8.60 -0.89
CA ALA A 90 -2.95 -7.36 -0.25
C ALA A 90 -2.33 -7.66 1.12
N LEU A 91 -1.16 -7.09 1.39
CA LEU A 91 -0.41 -7.21 2.64
C LEU A 91 -0.32 -5.84 3.31
N LEU A 92 -0.86 -5.71 4.52
CA LEU A 92 -0.75 -4.53 5.36
C LEU A 92 0.30 -4.75 6.44
N ILE A 93 1.27 -3.84 6.49
CA ILE A 93 2.33 -3.79 7.50
C ILE A 93 2.11 -2.53 8.33
N SER A 94 1.80 -2.70 9.61
CA SER A 94 1.57 -1.61 10.54
C SER A 94 2.84 -1.35 11.34
N THR A 95 3.72 -0.50 10.81
CA THR A 95 5.04 -0.26 11.38
C THR A 95 4.97 0.41 12.74
N GLN A 96 5.92 0.08 13.60
CA GLN A 96 6.09 0.67 14.94
C GLN A 96 7.56 1.02 15.18
N PRO A 97 7.86 2.06 15.98
CA PRO A 97 9.21 2.37 16.40
C PRO A 97 9.88 1.16 17.07
N GLY A 98 11.13 0.90 16.72
CA GLY A 98 11.92 -0.22 17.28
C GLY A 98 11.79 -1.54 16.52
N ILE A 99 10.76 -1.71 15.68
CA ILE A 99 10.61 -2.90 14.85
C ILE A 99 11.22 -2.63 13.48
N SER A 100 12.16 -3.48 13.09
CA SER A 100 12.70 -3.46 11.72
C SER A 100 12.09 -4.56 10.89
N TYR A 101 11.91 -4.31 9.59
CA TYR A 101 11.46 -5.35 8.67
C TYR A 101 12.21 -5.30 7.34
N SER A 102 12.20 -6.41 6.64
CA SER A 102 12.72 -6.62 5.30
C SER A 102 11.64 -7.20 4.39
N GLU A 103 11.76 -6.90 3.09
CA GLU A 103 10.87 -7.44 2.06
C GLU A 103 11.71 -8.06 0.95
N HIS A 104 11.26 -9.20 0.42
CA HIS A 104 12.00 -9.99 -0.55
C HIS A 104 11.12 -10.41 -1.72
N ASN A 105 11.67 -10.40 -2.93
CA ASN A 105 11.13 -11.15 -4.05
C ASN A 105 11.65 -12.58 -3.95
N LEU A 106 10.76 -13.52 -3.65
CA LEU A 106 11.14 -14.92 -3.46
C LEU A 106 11.55 -15.63 -4.75
N SER A 107 11.06 -15.18 -5.90
CA SER A 107 11.39 -15.79 -7.17
C SER A 107 12.83 -15.47 -7.59
N LYS A 108 13.55 -16.48 -8.07
CA LYS A 108 14.87 -16.31 -8.69
C LYS A 108 14.80 -16.00 -10.19
N GLU A 109 13.61 -16.10 -10.78
CA GLU A 109 13.42 -15.99 -12.24
C GLU A 109 12.42 -14.91 -12.63
N LYS A 110 11.45 -14.60 -11.77
CA LYS A 110 10.34 -13.67 -12.06
C LYS A 110 10.45 -12.39 -11.24
N THR A 111 10.04 -11.30 -11.84
CA THR A 111 9.88 -10.02 -11.15
C THR A 111 8.71 -10.05 -10.18
N LEU A 112 8.79 -9.22 -9.15
CA LEU A 112 7.69 -8.88 -8.26
C LEU A 112 7.20 -7.49 -8.61
N THR A 113 5.93 -7.38 -9.02
CA THR A 113 5.28 -6.09 -9.29
C THR A 113 4.25 -5.82 -8.21
N ARG A 114 4.33 -4.63 -7.59
CA ARG A 114 3.39 -4.20 -6.56
C ARG A 114 3.01 -2.73 -6.66
N MET A 115 1.86 -2.39 -6.09
CA MET A 115 1.55 -1.02 -5.68
C MET A 115 1.70 -0.91 -4.17
N GLN A 116 2.42 0.12 -3.74
CA GLN A 116 2.66 0.40 -2.31
C GLN A 116 2.04 1.73 -1.93
N LEU A 117 1.23 1.72 -0.87
CA LEU A 117 0.62 2.89 -0.26
C LEU A 117 1.11 3.04 1.18
N TRP A 118 1.49 4.27 1.57
CA TRP A 118 1.77 4.58 2.98
C TRP A 118 0.75 5.59 3.49
N LEU A 119 0.15 5.26 4.62
CA LEU A 119 -0.83 6.08 5.30
C LEU A 119 -0.28 6.49 6.68
N ASP A 120 -0.40 7.77 7.02
CA ASP A 120 -0.10 8.21 8.37
C ASP A 120 -0.98 7.45 9.36
N ALA A 121 -0.39 6.90 10.40
CA ALA A 121 -1.14 6.21 11.45
C ALA A 121 -1.53 7.18 12.55
N CYS A 122 -2.77 7.09 13.04
CA CYS A 122 -3.19 7.77 14.25
C CYS A 122 -2.40 7.20 15.44
N PRO A 123 -1.72 8.04 16.23
CA PRO A 123 -0.84 7.57 17.33
C PRO A 123 -1.56 6.73 18.38
N GLU A 124 -2.84 6.99 18.60
CA GLU A 124 -3.67 6.37 19.64
C GLU A 124 -4.30 5.04 19.20
N ARG A 125 -4.16 4.69 17.90
CA ARG A 125 -4.76 3.47 17.36
C ARG A 125 -3.76 2.33 17.32
N GLU A 126 -4.23 1.15 17.68
CA GLU A 126 -3.53 -0.12 17.59
C GLU A 126 -4.22 -1.05 16.61
N ASN A 127 -3.45 -1.93 15.97
CA ASN A 127 -3.91 -2.99 15.10
C ASN A 127 -2.84 -4.10 15.02
N PRO A 128 -3.16 -5.27 14.44
CA PRO A 128 -2.14 -6.29 14.20
C PRO A 128 -0.98 -5.76 13.33
N LEU A 129 0.26 -6.14 13.66
CA LEU A 129 1.46 -5.70 12.95
C LEU A 129 1.44 -6.07 11.47
N VAL A 130 0.95 -7.27 11.15
CA VAL A 130 0.88 -7.77 9.79
C VAL A 130 -0.50 -8.39 9.54
N GLN A 131 -1.14 -8.00 8.45
CA GLN A 131 -2.44 -8.51 8.04
C GLN A 131 -2.44 -8.79 6.55
N LYS A 132 -3.18 -9.80 6.11
CA LYS A 132 -3.28 -10.18 4.69
C LYS A 132 -4.72 -10.50 4.30
N ILE A 133 -5.09 -10.15 3.06
CA ILE A 133 -6.40 -10.43 2.47
C ILE A 133 -6.26 -10.79 0.99
N ASP A 134 -7.12 -11.68 0.50
CA ASP A 134 -7.25 -11.95 -0.93
C ASP A 134 -8.02 -10.81 -1.63
N LEU A 135 -7.51 -10.36 -2.76
CA LEU A 135 -8.23 -9.49 -3.67
C LEU A 135 -9.17 -10.36 -4.51
N LYS A 136 -10.46 -10.26 -4.19
CA LYS A 136 -11.49 -10.98 -4.94
C LYS A 136 -11.76 -10.21 -6.23
N GLY A 137 -11.97 -10.93 -7.33
CA GLY A 137 -12.39 -10.35 -8.60
C GLY A 137 -13.85 -9.85 -8.61
N ASP A 138 -14.35 -9.40 -7.47
CA ASP A 138 -15.68 -8.80 -7.34
C ASP A 138 -15.69 -7.38 -7.90
N GLN A 139 -16.82 -6.91 -8.39
CA GLN A 139 -16.95 -5.54 -8.91
C GLN A 139 -16.52 -4.47 -7.91
N GLN A 140 -16.69 -4.73 -6.61
CA GLN A 140 -16.25 -3.83 -5.55
C GLN A 140 -15.98 -4.59 -4.25
N GLN A 141 -14.77 -4.49 -3.74
CA GLN A 141 -14.35 -5.07 -2.46
C GLN A 141 -13.78 -3.98 -1.55
N LEU A 142 -14.27 -3.90 -0.30
CA LEU A 142 -13.60 -3.13 0.74
C LEU A 142 -12.36 -3.90 1.20
N ILE A 143 -11.16 -3.41 0.90
CA ILE A 143 -9.90 -4.09 1.21
C ILE A 143 -9.25 -3.61 2.49
N ALA A 144 -9.49 -2.35 2.89
CA ALA A 144 -9.00 -1.82 4.15
C ALA A 144 -9.95 -0.75 4.71
N SER A 145 -10.12 -0.72 6.02
CA SER A 145 -10.97 0.22 6.74
C SER A 145 -10.48 0.48 8.17
N PRO A 146 -10.96 1.54 8.87
CA PRO A 146 -10.52 1.85 10.23
C PRO A 146 -10.88 0.80 11.28
N ASP A 147 -11.89 0.00 11.03
CA ASP A 147 -12.49 -0.97 11.96
C ASP A 147 -12.39 -2.43 11.48
N GLY A 148 -11.75 -2.68 10.32
CA GLY A 148 -11.67 -4.02 9.74
C GLY A 148 -13.02 -4.60 9.33
N SER A 149 -14.05 -3.75 9.13
CA SER A 149 -15.40 -4.18 8.78
C SER A 149 -15.43 -5.00 7.50
N LYS A 150 -16.38 -5.92 7.39
CA LYS A 150 -16.55 -6.86 6.27
C LYS A 150 -15.30 -7.73 5.99
N GLY A 151 -14.46 -7.96 7.01
CA GLY A 151 -13.23 -8.73 6.87
C GLY A 151 -12.11 -7.99 6.13
N SER A 152 -12.19 -6.66 6.03
CA SER A 152 -11.12 -5.84 5.46
C SER A 152 -9.93 -5.72 6.42
N LEU A 153 -8.77 -5.32 5.89
CA LEU A 153 -7.60 -5.00 6.68
C LEU A 153 -7.88 -3.80 7.60
N GLN A 154 -7.47 -3.86 8.86
CA GLN A 154 -7.70 -2.79 9.82
C GLN A 154 -6.58 -1.74 9.76
N LEU A 155 -6.95 -0.51 9.42
CA LEU A 155 -6.04 0.65 9.36
C LEU A 155 -6.07 1.46 10.67
N ARG A 156 -4.93 2.08 10.99
CA ARG A 156 -4.84 3.07 12.09
C ARG A 156 -5.23 4.49 11.65
N GLN A 157 -5.92 4.61 10.51
CA GLN A 157 -6.36 5.89 9.94
C GLN A 157 -7.83 5.82 9.51
N GLN A 158 -8.52 6.97 9.46
CA GLN A 158 -9.90 7.10 8.98
C GLN A 158 -9.92 7.10 7.44
N VAL A 159 -9.61 5.94 6.85
CA VAL A 159 -9.54 5.73 5.40
C VAL A 159 -10.25 4.42 5.07
N TRP A 160 -11.00 4.43 3.97
CA TRP A 160 -11.63 3.26 3.37
C TRP A 160 -11.04 3.06 1.99
N LEU A 161 -10.43 1.91 1.75
CA LEU A 161 -9.85 1.53 0.47
C LEU A 161 -10.70 0.45 -0.18
N HIS A 162 -11.07 0.68 -1.42
CA HIS A 162 -11.81 -0.27 -2.22
C HIS A 162 -10.98 -0.72 -3.42
N HIS A 163 -11.01 -2.01 -3.69
CA HIS A 163 -10.56 -2.60 -4.93
C HIS A 163 -11.77 -2.77 -5.84
N ILE A 164 -11.64 -2.35 -7.09
CA ILE A 164 -12.72 -2.43 -8.08
C ILE A 164 -12.14 -3.06 -9.33
N GLU A 165 -12.73 -4.17 -9.77
CA GLU A 165 -12.41 -4.82 -11.05
C GLU A 165 -13.57 -4.68 -12.01
N LEU A 166 -13.32 -4.06 -13.16
CA LEU A 166 -14.35 -3.81 -14.18
C LEU A 166 -13.94 -4.47 -15.49
N LYS A 167 -14.85 -5.26 -16.06
CA LYS A 167 -14.71 -5.76 -17.40
C LYS A 167 -15.11 -4.69 -18.42
N LYS A 168 -14.72 -4.89 -19.67
CA LYS A 168 -15.08 -3.97 -20.77
C LYS A 168 -16.58 -3.74 -20.82
N GLY A 169 -17.01 -2.48 -20.71
CA GLY A 169 -18.41 -2.06 -20.74
C GLY A 169 -19.12 -2.06 -19.39
N GLU A 170 -18.50 -2.55 -18.33
CA GLU A 170 -19.04 -2.46 -16.97
C GLU A 170 -18.81 -1.07 -16.37
N GLN A 171 -19.71 -0.70 -15.47
CA GLN A 171 -19.66 0.55 -14.71
C GLN A 171 -19.81 0.25 -13.22
N ALA A 172 -19.05 0.94 -12.38
CA ALA A 172 -19.25 0.94 -10.94
C ALA A 172 -19.65 2.32 -10.46
N SER A 173 -20.59 2.38 -9.53
CA SER A 173 -20.98 3.60 -8.84
C SER A 173 -20.38 3.57 -7.41
N PHE A 174 -19.70 4.63 -7.03
CA PHE A 174 -19.12 4.77 -5.72
C PHE A 174 -19.68 6.00 -5.02
N GLN A 175 -20.31 5.80 -3.86
CA GLN A 175 -20.80 6.89 -3.04
C GLN A 175 -19.74 7.30 -2.03
N LEU A 176 -19.23 8.51 -2.14
CA LEU A 176 -18.31 9.07 -1.15
C LEU A 176 -19.06 9.29 0.17
N GLN A 177 -18.43 8.88 1.29
CA GLN A 177 -18.95 9.23 2.59
C GLN A 177 -18.79 10.73 2.84
N ASP A 178 -19.89 11.40 3.18
CA ASP A 178 -19.87 12.84 3.44
C ASP A 178 -19.15 13.12 4.77
N ARG A 179 -18.09 13.93 4.71
CA ARG A 179 -17.34 14.38 5.89
C ARG A 179 -18.12 15.35 6.79
N LYS A 180 -19.29 15.82 6.38
CA LYS A 180 -20.07 16.82 7.13
C LYS A 180 -20.73 16.30 8.40
N SER A 181 -20.78 14.99 8.62
CA SER A 181 -21.45 14.38 9.78
C SER A 181 -20.59 14.25 11.05
N THR A 182 -19.33 14.65 11.03
CA THR A 182 -18.46 14.68 12.23
C THR A 182 -18.20 16.10 12.73
N ARG A 183 -19.26 16.85 13.00
CA ARG A 183 -19.17 17.89 14.04
C ARG A 183 -19.42 17.20 15.37
N LEU A 184 -18.37 16.97 16.12
CA LEU A 184 -18.44 16.75 17.55
C LEU A 184 -19.08 17.97 18.19
N ASN A 185 -20.22 17.79 18.81
CA ASN A 185 -20.75 18.72 19.83
C ASN A 185 -19.93 18.56 21.10
#